data_a4350da85975f43aad15a2c3b8f3fc38
#
_entry.id   a4350da85975f43aad15a2c3b8f3fc38
#
_cell.length_a   1.000
_cell.length_b   1.000
_cell.length_c   1.000
_cell.angle_alpha   90.00
_cell.angle_beta   90.00
_cell.angle_gamma   90.00
#
_symmetry.space_group_name_H-M   'P 1'
#
loop_
_entity.id
_entity.type
_entity.pdbx_description
1 polymer ?
#
loop_
_entity_poly.entity_id
_entity_poly.type
_entity_poly.pdbx_seq_one_letter_code
_entity_poly.pdbx_strand_id
1 'polypeptide(L)'
;ISMGVMVYVFMTLSLYHSSIISPVIVGSQLAIPFGVLLSGIMLGENISFKKWGLIFCAFFGIVIIFFDPELVNNFLGLFYAGLMALFFGLAQVYSRQLKNLDVSLTNAFTGLFGFIILLILSYFIEGNTVSNIKLINAHTWGYISYQAIIVSLGAHLLMFYLYKFYTVGQIFPSYSLFPIFGIGLSFLIFGEVPTFLFLIGSIIVLTSVFLLHKTR
;
A
#
# COMPACT_ATOMS: atom_id res chain seq x y z
N ILE A 1 -4.66 -14.20 -0.73
CA ILE A 1 -5.59 -13.55 0.22
C ILE A 1 -5.03 -12.21 0.69
N SER A 2 -3.77 -12.14 1.19
CA SER A 2 -3.20 -10.87 1.69
C SER A 2 -3.28 -9.74 0.65
N MET A 3 -2.78 -9.94 -0.56
CA MET A 3 -2.81 -8.95 -1.62
C MET A 3 -4.20 -8.76 -2.25
N GLY A 4 -4.89 -9.84 -2.57
CA GLY A 4 -6.16 -9.79 -3.29
C GLY A 4 -7.38 -9.41 -2.44
N VAL A 5 -7.28 -9.45 -1.12
CA VAL A 5 -8.41 -9.17 -0.21
C VAL A 5 -8.02 -8.15 0.84
N MET A 6 -7.11 -8.50 1.77
CA MET A 6 -6.84 -7.67 2.96
C MET A 6 -6.33 -6.28 2.61
N VAL A 7 -5.46 -6.16 1.60
CA VAL A 7 -4.98 -4.86 1.13
C VAL A 7 -6.14 -3.98 0.66
N TYR A 8 -7.04 -4.51 -0.15
CA TYR A 8 -8.18 -3.74 -0.66
C TYR A 8 -9.21 -3.40 0.42
N VAL A 9 -9.52 -4.34 1.32
CA VAL A 9 -10.42 -4.08 2.45
C VAL A 9 -9.88 -2.93 3.31
N PHE A 10 -8.62 -3.02 3.75
CA PHE A 10 -8.06 -1.98 4.60
C PHE A 10 -7.80 -0.67 3.86
N MET A 11 -7.51 -0.71 2.56
CA MET A 11 -7.43 0.50 1.74
C MET A 11 -8.78 1.21 1.67
N THR A 12 -9.87 0.47 1.42
CA THR A 12 -11.23 1.04 1.36
C THR A 12 -11.64 1.61 2.71
N LEU A 13 -11.41 0.86 3.81
CA LEU A 13 -11.68 1.34 5.16
C LEU A 13 -10.86 2.58 5.52
N SER A 14 -9.59 2.61 5.11
CA SER A 14 -8.72 3.77 5.32
C SER A 14 -9.27 5.01 4.62
N LEU A 15 -9.63 4.90 3.34
CA LEU A 15 -10.21 6.01 2.58
C LEU A 15 -11.58 6.43 3.09
N TYR A 16 -12.42 5.47 3.52
CA TYR A 16 -13.74 5.76 4.08
C TYR A 16 -13.68 6.55 5.40
N HIS A 17 -12.69 6.25 6.24
CA HIS A 17 -12.49 6.92 7.53
C HIS A 17 -11.52 8.12 7.47
N SER A 18 -11.05 8.50 6.28
CA SER A 18 -10.17 9.66 6.09
C SER A 18 -10.90 10.76 5.35
N SER A 19 -10.90 11.97 5.91
CA SER A 19 -11.34 13.18 5.22
C SER A 19 -10.24 13.74 4.30
N ILE A 20 -8.99 13.33 4.48
CA ILE A 20 -7.80 13.78 3.76
C ILE A 20 -7.03 12.56 3.25
N ILE A 21 -6.62 12.58 1.98
CA ILE A 21 -5.98 11.43 1.32
C ILE A 21 -4.47 11.37 1.59
N SER A 22 -3.82 12.53 1.71
CA SER A 22 -2.35 12.60 1.86
C SER A 22 -1.78 11.79 3.02
N PRO A 23 -2.37 11.77 4.25
CA PRO A 23 -1.90 10.91 5.33
C PRO A 23 -2.02 9.42 5.04
N VAL A 24 -3.07 9.01 4.30
CA VAL A 24 -3.24 7.61 3.87
C VAL A 24 -2.12 7.20 2.93
N ILE A 25 -1.76 8.08 1.97
CA ILE A 25 -0.66 7.84 1.04
C ILE A 25 0.66 7.66 1.79
N VAL A 26 0.98 8.53 2.75
CA VAL A 26 2.22 8.42 3.54
C VAL A 26 2.17 7.19 4.46
N GLY A 27 1.03 6.92 5.11
CA GLY A 27 0.81 5.73 5.94
C GLY A 27 1.04 4.42 5.17
N SER A 28 0.64 4.38 3.90
CA SER A 28 0.87 3.22 3.04
C SER A 28 2.36 2.90 2.82
N GLN A 29 3.25 3.88 2.99
CA GLN A 29 4.71 3.68 2.85
C GLN A 29 5.30 2.78 3.95
N LEU A 30 4.61 2.59 5.06
CA LEU A 30 4.98 1.57 6.05
C LEU A 30 5.02 0.15 5.44
N ALA A 31 4.40 -0.07 4.29
CA ALA A 31 4.51 -1.34 3.58
C ALA A 31 5.97 -1.71 3.26
N ILE A 32 6.84 -0.73 3.02
CA ILE A 32 8.25 -0.95 2.71
C ILE A 32 9.02 -1.46 3.94
N PRO A 33 9.03 -0.76 5.09
CA PRO A 33 9.64 -1.29 6.30
C PRO A 33 9.01 -2.60 6.77
N PHE A 34 7.68 -2.78 6.69
CA PHE A 34 7.05 -4.07 6.96
C PHE A 34 7.53 -5.17 6.01
N GLY A 35 7.61 -4.89 4.70
CA GLY A 35 8.10 -5.85 3.71
C GLY A 35 9.54 -6.28 3.99
N VAL A 36 10.43 -5.35 4.34
CA VAL A 36 11.83 -5.66 4.71
C VAL A 36 11.89 -6.47 5.99
N LEU A 37 11.13 -6.11 7.03
CA LEU A 37 11.06 -6.87 8.28
C LEU A 37 10.57 -8.31 8.07
N LEU A 38 9.45 -8.45 7.36
CA LEU A 38 8.84 -9.75 7.08
C LEU A 38 9.73 -10.60 6.17
N SER A 39 10.47 -9.99 5.22
CA SER A 39 11.43 -10.74 4.40
C SER A 39 12.59 -11.29 5.23
N GLY A 40 13.07 -10.53 6.22
CA GLY A 40 14.07 -11.02 7.17
C GLY A 40 13.57 -12.21 7.98
N ILE A 41 12.35 -12.12 8.50
CA ILE A 41 11.76 -13.18 9.37
C ILE A 41 11.36 -14.41 8.54
N MET A 42 10.71 -14.24 7.40
CA MET A 42 10.08 -15.33 6.65
C MET A 42 10.97 -15.92 5.55
N LEU A 43 11.89 -15.11 4.98
CA LEU A 43 12.79 -15.54 3.89
C LEU A 43 14.24 -15.68 4.34
N GLY A 44 14.56 -15.30 5.60
CA GLY A 44 15.93 -15.30 6.10
C GLY A 44 16.82 -14.25 5.43
N GLU A 45 16.24 -13.19 4.85
CA GLU A 45 17.02 -12.11 4.27
C GLU A 45 17.72 -11.30 5.37
N ASN A 46 19.02 -11.06 5.22
CA ASN A 46 19.79 -10.35 6.24
C ASN A 46 19.39 -8.88 6.34
N ILE A 47 18.95 -8.47 7.54
CA ILE A 47 18.63 -7.08 7.86
C ILE A 47 19.80 -6.52 8.65
N SER A 48 20.61 -5.63 8.02
CA SER A 48 21.72 -4.97 8.71
C SER A 48 21.22 -4.03 9.81
N PHE A 49 22.08 -3.73 10.78
CA PHE A 49 21.78 -2.80 11.87
C PHE A 49 21.34 -1.41 11.36
N LYS A 50 21.93 -0.95 10.24
CA LYS A 50 21.53 0.29 9.57
C LYS A 50 20.09 0.23 9.07
N LYS A 51 19.68 -0.89 8.47
CA LYS A 51 18.30 -1.09 8.01
C LYS A 51 17.32 -1.06 9.17
N TRP A 52 17.65 -1.67 10.30
CA TRP A 52 16.84 -1.60 11.53
C TRP A 52 16.62 -0.15 11.97
N GLY A 53 17.68 0.67 12.04
CA GLY A 53 17.57 2.08 12.39
C GLY A 53 16.64 2.85 11.44
N LEU A 54 16.76 2.62 10.14
CA LEU A 54 15.91 3.28 9.12
C LEU A 54 14.44 2.83 9.21
N ILE A 55 14.19 1.55 9.52
CA ILE A 55 12.85 1.03 9.78
C ILE A 55 12.21 1.77 10.97
N PHE A 56 12.93 1.86 12.09
CA PHE A 56 12.44 2.60 13.26
C PHE A 56 12.20 4.09 12.96
N CYS A 57 13.08 4.74 12.20
CA CYS A 57 12.88 6.12 11.76
C CYS A 57 11.60 6.27 10.91
N ALA A 58 11.32 5.32 10.00
CA ALA A 58 10.10 5.36 9.21
C ALA A 58 8.84 5.25 10.08
N PHE A 59 8.81 4.32 11.04
CA PHE A 59 7.70 4.22 12.00
C PHE A 59 7.57 5.46 12.86
N PHE A 60 8.67 6.04 13.31
CA PHE A 60 8.66 7.28 14.10
C PHE A 60 8.08 8.46 13.32
N GLY A 61 8.40 8.57 12.02
CA GLY A 61 7.80 9.58 11.15
C GLY A 61 6.27 9.47 11.08
N ILE A 62 5.72 8.25 11.03
CA ILE A 62 4.27 8.03 11.09
C ILE A 62 3.70 8.42 12.46
N VAL A 63 4.40 8.11 13.55
CA VAL A 63 3.97 8.52 14.90
C VAL A 63 3.84 10.05 14.98
N ILE A 64 4.75 10.82 14.39
CA ILE A 64 4.64 12.28 14.34
C ILE A 64 3.35 12.70 13.61
N ILE A 65 3.02 12.07 12.48
CA ILE A 65 1.78 12.35 11.74
C ILE A 65 0.54 12.02 12.57
N PHE A 66 0.56 10.96 13.37
CA PHE A 66 -0.54 10.62 14.27
C PHE A 66 -0.81 11.66 15.34
N PHE A 67 0.21 12.40 15.79
CA PHE A 67 0.09 13.46 16.78
C PHE A 67 -0.27 14.84 16.18
N ASP A 68 -0.54 14.89 14.87
CA ASP A 68 -0.98 16.14 14.24
C ASP A 68 -2.43 16.46 14.66
N PRO A 69 -2.70 17.58 15.35
CA PRO A 69 -4.04 17.93 15.82
C PRO A 69 -5.07 18.10 14.70
N GLU A 70 -4.63 18.50 13.51
CA GLU A 70 -5.52 18.63 12.34
C GLU A 70 -5.90 17.28 11.74
N LEU A 71 -5.14 16.23 12.07
CA LEU A 71 -5.34 14.87 11.58
C LEU A 71 -5.99 13.94 12.61
N VAL A 72 -6.33 14.40 13.82
CA VAL A 72 -6.95 13.58 14.88
C VAL A 72 -8.22 12.88 14.38
N ASN A 73 -9.04 13.57 13.58
CA ASN A 73 -10.25 12.97 12.99
C ASN A 73 -9.95 11.90 11.93
N ASN A 74 -8.71 11.80 11.46
CA ASN A 74 -8.25 10.80 10.49
C ASN A 74 -7.53 9.61 11.14
N PHE A 75 -7.54 9.50 12.47
CA PHE A 75 -6.81 8.46 13.20
C PHE A 75 -7.19 7.04 12.73
N LEU A 76 -8.49 6.74 12.58
CA LEU A 76 -8.95 5.44 12.08
C LEU A 76 -8.49 5.19 10.64
N GLY A 77 -8.54 6.21 9.79
CA GLY A 77 -8.06 6.12 8.42
C GLY A 77 -6.57 5.78 8.36
N LEU A 78 -5.75 6.46 9.15
CA LEU A 78 -4.32 6.21 9.22
C LEU A 78 -4.00 4.85 9.86
N PHE A 79 -4.77 4.42 10.85
CA PHE A 79 -4.66 3.08 11.44
C PHE A 79 -4.93 1.98 10.39
N TYR A 80 -6.00 2.12 9.62
CA TYR A 80 -6.30 1.19 8.52
C TYR A 80 -5.25 1.25 7.40
N ALA A 81 -4.66 2.42 7.12
CA ALA A 81 -3.54 2.53 6.20
C ALA A 81 -2.33 1.72 6.68
N GLY A 82 -2.05 1.74 7.99
CA GLY A 82 -1.01 0.91 8.61
C GLY A 82 -1.28 -0.60 8.45
N LEU A 83 -2.53 -1.04 8.68
CA LEU A 83 -2.91 -2.44 8.45
C LEU A 83 -2.81 -2.83 6.96
N MET A 84 -3.29 -1.97 6.07
CA MET A 84 -3.11 -2.16 4.63
C MET A 84 -1.62 -2.31 4.29
N ALA A 85 -0.77 -1.45 4.83
CA ALA A 85 0.67 -1.48 4.62
C ALA A 85 1.31 -2.80 5.11
N LEU A 86 0.90 -3.30 6.28
CA LEU A 86 1.34 -4.59 6.80
C LEU A 86 0.99 -5.74 5.84
N PHE A 87 -0.26 -5.83 5.41
CA PHE A 87 -0.70 -6.88 4.49
C PHE A 87 -0.08 -6.72 3.09
N PHE A 88 0.20 -5.49 2.66
CA PHE A 88 0.90 -5.27 1.40
C PHE A 88 2.37 -5.72 1.50
N GLY A 89 3.07 -5.40 2.59
CA GLY A 89 4.41 -5.94 2.87
C GLY A 89 4.44 -7.47 2.90
N LEU A 90 3.46 -8.09 3.58
CA LEU A 90 3.30 -9.54 3.62
C LEU A 90 3.06 -10.14 2.21
N ALA A 91 2.26 -9.47 1.39
CA ALA A 91 2.01 -9.88 0.01
C ALA A 91 3.29 -9.89 -0.84
N GLN A 92 4.20 -8.92 -0.63
CA GLN A 92 5.49 -8.89 -1.33
C GLN A 92 6.37 -10.09 -0.96
N VAL A 93 6.40 -10.45 0.32
CA VAL A 93 7.14 -11.63 0.80
C VAL A 93 6.59 -12.91 0.20
N TYR A 94 5.27 -13.10 0.19
CA TYR A 94 4.65 -14.26 -0.47
C TYR A 94 4.91 -14.27 -1.98
N SER A 95 4.86 -13.12 -2.65
CA SER A 95 5.18 -13.03 -4.09
C SER A 95 6.61 -13.48 -4.36
N ARG A 96 7.55 -13.16 -3.47
CA ARG A 96 8.94 -13.63 -3.56
C ARG A 96 9.08 -15.13 -3.28
N GLN A 97 8.31 -15.70 -2.33
CA GLN A 97 8.28 -17.16 -2.10
C GLN A 97 7.79 -17.91 -3.33
N LEU A 98 6.82 -17.34 -4.05
CA LEU A 98 6.19 -17.92 -5.24
C LEU A 98 6.96 -17.63 -6.54
N LYS A 99 8.19 -17.12 -6.48
CA LYS A 99 9.01 -16.72 -7.65
C LYS A 99 9.18 -17.80 -8.73
N ASN A 100 9.08 -19.08 -8.35
CA ASN A 100 9.25 -20.21 -9.26
C ASN A 100 7.95 -20.57 -10.01
N LEU A 101 6.81 -20.00 -9.61
CA LEU A 101 5.55 -20.18 -10.30
C LEU A 101 5.43 -19.24 -11.50
N ASP A 102 4.53 -19.58 -12.40
CA ASP A 102 4.18 -18.69 -13.50
C ASP A 102 3.57 -17.38 -12.96
N VAL A 103 4.09 -16.25 -13.44
CA VAL A 103 3.71 -14.92 -12.98
C VAL A 103 2.25 -14.62 -13.33
N SER A 104 1.83 -14.98 -14.55
CA SER A 104 0.47 -14.74 -15.02
C SER A 104 -0.53 -15.57 -14.23
N LEU A 105 -0.17 -16.84 -13.95
CA LEU A 105 -0.96 -17.75 -13.13
C LEU A 105 -1.12 -17.23 -11.71
N THR A 106 -0.02 -16.78 -11.09
CA THR A 106 -0.03 -16.21 -9.74
C THR A 106 -0.94 -14.99 -9.66
N ASN A 107 -0.86 -14.08 -10.65
CA ASN A 107 -1.71 -12.90 -10.71
C ASN A 107 -3.18 -13.26 -10.96
N ALA A 108 -3.45 -14.22 -11.87
CA ALA A 108 -4.81 -14.68 -12.17
C ALA A 108 -5.49 -15.28 -10.93
N PHE A 109 -4.81 -16.15 -10.19
CA PHE A 109 -5.35 -16.70 -8.93
C PHE A 109 -5.54 -15.62 -7.86
N THR A 110 -4.62 -14.66 -7.74
CA THR A 110 -4.77 -13.54 -6.81
C THR A 110 -6.02 -12.72 -7.13
N GLY A 111 -6.25 -12.42 -8.40
CA GLY A 111 -7.44 -11.71 -8.87
C GLY A 111 -8.73 -12.52 -8.69
N LEU A 112 -8.73 -13.80 -9.07
CA LEU A 112 -9.92 -14.66 -8.96
C LEU A 112 -10.37 -14.84 -7.51
N PHE A 113 -9.48 -15.25 -6.63
CA PHE A 113 -9.80 -15.42 -5.21
C PHE A 113 -10.12 -14.08 -4.54
N GLY A 114 -9.42 -12.99 -4.91
CA GLY A 114 -9.72 -11.64 -4.47
C GLY A 114 -11.15 -11.26 -4.85
N PHE A 115 -11.53 -11.43 -6.11
CA PHE A 115 -12.87 -11.13 -6.60
C PHE A 115 -13.96 -11.91 -5.85
N ILE A 116 -13.82 -13.24 -5.73
CA ILE A 116 -14.81 -14.08 -5.06
C ILE A 116 -15.01 -13.65 -3.60
N ILE A 117 -13.91 -13.48 -2.86
CA ILE A 117 -13.99 -13.14 -1.43
C ILE A 117 -14.53 -11.72 -1.24
N LEU A 118 -14.06 -10.74 -2.03
CA LEU A 118 -14.55 -9.37 -1.94
C LEU A 118 -16.03 -9.26 -2.35
N LEU A 119 -16.46 -10.03 -3.34
CA LEU A 119 -17.89 -10.09 -3.72
C LEU A 119 -18.76 -10.61 -2.57
N ILE A 120 -18.32 -11.68 -1.90
CA ILE A 120 -19.01 -12.22 -0.74
C ILE A 120 -19.04 -11.20 0.40
N LEU A 121 -17.92 -10.54 0.71
CA LEU A 121 -17.85 -9.52 1.74
C LEU A 121 -18.75 -8.32 1.41
N SER A 122 -18.73 -7.84 0.18
CA SER A 122 -19.60 -6.74 -0.27
C SER A 122 -21.08 -7.10 -0.11
N TYR A 123 -21.47 -8.32 -0.46
CA TYR A 123 -22.85 -8.78 -0.27
C TYR A 123 -23.31 -8.75 1.20
N PHE A 124 -22.44 -9.17 2.13
CA PHE A 124 -22.78 -9.19 3.56
C PHE A 124 -22.69 -7.82 4.24
N ILE A 125 -21.78 -6.96 3.80
CA ILE A 125 -21.52 -5.66 4.44
C ILE A 125 -22.35 -4.54 3.81
N GLU A 126 -22.43 -4.50 2.49
CA GLU A 126 -23.07 -3.42 1.72
C GLU A 126 -24.52 -3.76 1.32
N GLY A 127 -24.95 -5.01 1.47
CA GLY A 127 -26.28 -5.48 1.14
C GLY A 127 -26.46 -5.64 -0.38
N ASN A 128 -27.23 -4.77 -1.02
CA ASN A 128 -27.68 -4.95 -2.42
C ASN A 128 -26.59 -4.56 -3.45
N THR A 129 -25.49 -5.31 -3.51
CA THR A 129 -24.32 -5.08 -4.39
C THR A 129 -24.71 -4.89 -5.87
N VAL A 130 -25.71 -5.65 -6.35
CA VAL A 130 -26.16 -5.58 -7.76
C VAL A 130 -26.83 -4.25 -8.07
N SER A 131 -27.62 -3.68 -7.15
CA SER A 131 -28.22 -2.35 -7.36
C SER A 131 -27.16 -1.26 -7.28
N ASN A 132 -26.17 -1.38 -6.41
CA ASN A 132 -25.07 -0.43 -6.29
C ASN A 132 -24.24 -0.37 -7.57
N ILE A 133 -23.97 -1.51 -8.21
CA ILE A 133 -23.25 -1.56 -9.51
C ILE A 133 -23.98 -0.78 -10.60
N LYS A 134 -25.31 -0.80 -10.62
CA LYS A 134 -26.11 -0.06 -11.60
C LYS A 134 -26.06 1.46 -11.44
N LEU A 135 -25.67 1.94 -10.27
CA LEU A 135 -25.52 3.38 -9.98
C LEU A 135 -24.16 3.93 -10.39
N ILE A 136 -23.21 3.07 -10.79
CA ILE A 136 -21.87 3.48 -11.17
C ILE A 136 -21.92 4.23 -12.51
N ASN A 137 -21.43 5.46 -12.52
CA ASN A 137 -21.34 6.28 -13.73
C ASN A 137 -20.14 5.89 -14.63
N ALA A 138 -20.13 6.39 -15.86
CA ALA A 138 -19.10 6.07 -16.84
C ALA A 138 -17.67 6.49 -16.41
N HIS A 139 -17.53 7.60 -15.67
CA HIS A 139 -16.22 8.04 -15.16
C HIS A 139 -15.67 7.05 -14.14
N THR A 140 -16.51 6.58 -13.21
CA THR A 140 -16.11 5.57 -12.22
C THR A 140 -15.72 4.25 -12.90
N TRP A 141 -16.46 3.83 -13.93
CA TRP A 141 -16.05 2.66 -14.73
C TRP A 141 -14.70 2.87 -15.42
N GLY A 142 -14.40 4.10 -15.88
CA GLY A 142 -13.08 4.46 -16.41
C GLY A 142 -11.96 4.26 -15.37
N TYR A 143 -12.15 4.73 -14.14
CA TYR A 143 -11.17 4.54 -13.05
C TYR A 143 -11.00 3.07 -12.67
N ILE A 144 -12.10 2.31 -12.58
CA ILE A 144 -12.05 0.86 -12.30
C ILE A 144 -11.28 0.13 -13.41
N SER A 145 -11.53 0.46 -14.67
CA SER A 145 -10.83 -0.14 -15.81
C SER A 145 -9.33 0.20 -15.81
N TYR A 146 -8.98 1.46 -15.53
CA TYR A 146 -7.59 1.88 -15.36
C TYR A 146 -6.89 1.08 -14.24
N GLN A 147 -7.52 0.96 -13.08
CA GLN A 147 -7.00 0.18 -11.94
C GLN A 147 -6.81 -1.29 -12.31
N ALA A 148 -7.77 -1.89 -13.02
CA ALA A 148 -7.71 -3.29 -13.42
C ALA A 148 -6.62 -3.55 -14.46
N ILE A 149 -6.53 -2.73 -15.51
CA ILE A 149 -5.65 -2.97 -16.65
C ILE A 149 -4.23 -2.46 -16.37
N ILE A 150 -4.08 -1.19 -16.01
CA ILE A 150 -2.76 -0.59 -15.86
C ILE A 150 -2.09 -1.02 -14.55
N VAL A 151 -2.82 -0.96 -13.44
CA VAL A 151 -2.22 -1.28 -12.13
C VAL A 151 -2.17 -2.79 -11.90
N SER A 152 -3.29 -3.51 -12.01
CA SER A 152 -3.33 -4.95 -11.68
C SER A 152 -2.65 -5.82 -12.72
N LEU A 153 -2.91 -5.61 -14.01
CA LEU A 153 -2.23 -6.39 -15.05
C LEU A 153 -0.83 -5.84 -15.35
N GLY A 154 -0.68 -4.53 -15.54
CA GLY A 154 0.61 -3.95 -15.90
C GLY A 154 1.62 -3.97 -14.75
N ALA A 155 1.38 -3.14 -13.73
CA ALA A 155 2.37 -2.93 -12.67
C ALA A 155 2.59 -4.15 -11.78
N HIS A 156 1.54 -4.89 -11.39
CA HIS A 156 1.69 -6.07 -10.55
C HIS A 156 2.35 -7.24 -11.28
N LEU A 157 2.02 -7.47 -12.58
CA LEU A 157 2.73 -8.49 -13.36
C LEU A 157 4.21 -8.16 -13.48
N LEU A 158 4.55 -6.90 -13.77
CA LEU A 158 5.95 -6.46 -13.82
C LEU A 158 6.65 -6.69 -12.47
N MET A 159 6.01 -6.35 -11.37
CA MET A 159 6.56 -6.56 -10.03
C MET A 159 6.80 -8.03 -9.73
N PHE A 160 5.82 -8.91 -10.00
CA PHE A 160 5.98 -10.36 -9.82
C PHE A 160 7.10 -10.92 -10.70
N TYR A 161 7.22 -10.42 -11.95
CA TYR A 161 8.31 -10.79 -12.83
C TYR A 161 9.68 -10.40 -12.25
N LEU A 162 9.82 -9.18 -11.72
CA LEU A 162 11.04 -8.71 -11.10
C LEU A 162 11.44 -9.53 -9.87
N TYR A 163 10.47 -10.04 -9.08
CA TYR A 163 10.76 -10.92 -7.94
C TYR A 163 11.36 -12.27 -8.30
N LYS A 164 11.38 -12.67 -9.57
CA LYS A 164 12.15 -13.84 -10.02
C LYS A 164 13.66 -13.60 -9.90
N PHE A 165 14.10 -12.36 -10.08
CA PHE A 165 15.52 -12.00 -10.16
C PHE A 165 16.04 -11.26 -8.93
N TYR A 166 15.18 -10.51 -8.25
CA TYR A 166 15.55 -9.58 -7.19
C TYR A 166 14.85 -9.91 -5.86
N THR A 167 15.45 -9.49 -4.75
CA THR A 167 14.86 -9.61 -3.41
C THR A 167 13.79 -8.54 -3.18
N VAL A 168 12.94 -8.75 -2.16
CA VAL A 168 11.95 -7.75 -1.73
C VAL A 168 12.65 -6.45 -1.33
N GLY A 169 13.75 -6.57 -0.57
CA GLY A 169 14.54 -5.41 -0.13
C GLY A 169 15.21 -4.62 -1.24
N GLN A 170 15.31 -5.17 -2.47
CA GLN A 170 15.86 -4.47 -3.64
C GLN A 170 14.78 -3.74 -4.45
N ILE A 171 13.61 -4.35 -4.63
CA ILE A 171 12.57 -3.81 -5.51
C ILE A 171 11.58 -2.93 -4.74
N PHE A 172 11.14 -3.40 -3.58
CA PHE A 172 10.03 -2.75 -2.88
C PHE A 172 10.31 -1.30 -2.47
N PRO A 173 11.55 -0.90 -2.10
CA PRO A 173 11.84 0.51 -1.82
C PRO A 173 11.61 1.48 -2.99
N SER A 174 11.56 1.00 -4.25
CA SER A 174 11.21 1.84 -5.40
C SER A 174 9.80 2.43 -5.30
N TYR A 175 8.92 1.81 -4.53
CA TYR A 175 7.59 2.36 -4.17
C TYR A 175 7.67 3.67 -3.39
N SER A 176 8.83 4.06 -2.84
CA SER A 176 9.01 5.35 -2.18
C SER A 176 8.77 6.57 -3.08
N LEU A 177 8.75 6.38 -4.39
CA LEU A 177 8.39 7.44 -5.33
C LEU A 177 6.88 7.72 -5.37
N PHE A 178 6.05 6.74 -4.98
CA PHE A 178 4.58 6.88 -5.01
C PHE A 178 4.05 8.10 -4.26
N PRO A 179 4.49 8.42 -3.01
CA PRO A 179 3.99 9.57 -2.30
C PRO A 179 4.30 10.91 -2.94
N ILE A 180 5.41 11.02 -3.66
CA ILE A 180 5.79 12.27 -4.34
C ILE A 180 4.70 12.65 -5.34
N PHE A 181 4.27 11.70 -6.16
CA PHE A 181 3.19 11.89 -7.12
C PHE A 181 1.82 11.95 -6.42
N GLY A 182 1.58 11.08 -5.42
CA GLY A 182 0.31 10.99 -4.72
C GLY A 182 -0.04 12.27 -3.96
N ILE A 183 0.88 12.81 -3.17
CA ILE A 183 0.68 14.07 -2.43
C ILE A 183 0.55 15.25 -3.39
N GLY A 184 1.40 15.29 -4.45
CA GLY A 184 1.30 16.33 -5.47
C GLY A 184 -0.06 16.33 -6.19
N LEU A 185 -0.58 15.17 -6.54
CA LEU A 185 -1.91 15.04 -7.16
C LEU A 185 -3.04 15.37 -6.15
N SER A 186 -2.89 14.98 -4.89
CA SER A 186 -3.86 15.30 -3.84
C SER A 186 -4.00 16.82 -3.65
N PHE A 187 -2.87 17.52 -3.62
CA PHE A 187 -2.88 18.99 -3.60
C PHE A 187 -3.54 19.60 -4.86
N LEU A 188 -3.21 19.10 -6.05
CA LEU A 188 -3.72 19.64 -7.31
C LEU A 188 -5.22 19.38 -7.52
N ILE A 189 -5.70 18.17 -7.13
CA ILE A 189 -7.07 17.72 -7.42
C ILE A 189 -8.04 18.11 -6.29
N PHE A 190 -7.60 17.95 -5.04
CA PHE A 190 -8.46 18.12 -3.86
C PHE A 190 -8.14 19.38 -3.07
N GLY A 191 -7.06 20.11 -3.41
CA GLY A 191 -6.64 21.33 -2.68
C GLY A 191 -6.14 21.03 -1.27
N GLU A 192 -5.71 19.79 -0.98
CA GLU A 192 -5.19 19.39 0.34
C GLU A 192 -3.88 20.12 0.64
N VAL A 193 -3.90 21.01 1.63
CA VAL A 193 -2.69 21.71 2.10
C VAL A 193 -2.07 20.90 3.23
N PRO A 194 -0.83 20.43 3.09
CA PRO A 194 -0.18 19.64 4.12
C PRO A 194 0.15 20.51 5.36
N THR A 195 -0.17 19.99 6.54
CA THR A 195 0.19 20.62 7.82
C THR A 195 1.70 20.55 8.09
N PHE A 196 2.19 21.35 9.02
CA PHE A 196 3.61 21.36 9.36
C PHE A 196 4.10 20.03 9.95
N LEU A 197 3.33 19.42 10.86
CA LEU A 197 3.67 18.11 11.43
C LEU A 197 3.59 16.99 10.40
N PHE A 198 2.59 17.02 9.52
CA PHE A 198 2.51 16.10 8.39
C PHE A 198 3.73 16.20 7.48
N LEU A 199 4.21 17.41 7.17
CA LEU A 199 5.42 17.60 6.35
C LEU A 199 6.66 17.01 7.03
N ILE A 200 6.88 17.29 8.32
CA ILE A 200 8.02 16.75 9.08
C ILE A 200 7.97 15.21 9.08
N GLY A 201 6.85 14.63 9.48
CA GLY A 201 6.67 13.18 9.51
C GLY A 201 6.87 12.54 8.13
N SER A 202 6.31 13.16 7.08
CA SER A 202 6.47 12.69 5.70
C SER A 202 7.93 12.71 5.24
N ILE A 203 8.68 13.78 5.53
CA ILE A 203 10.10 13.88 5.20
C ILE A 203 10.88 12.76 5.90
N ILE A 204 10.62 12.51 7.18
CA ILE A 204 11.27 11.42 7.93
C ILE A 204 10.96 10.06 7.31
N VAL A 205 9.68 9.78 7.00
CA VAL A 205 9.28 8.51 6.36
C VAL A 205 9.98 8.34 5.03
N LEU A 206 9.85 9.33 4.14
CA LEU A 206 10.35 9.23 2.77
C LEU A 206 11.89 9.14 2.72
N THR A 207 12.59 9.91 3.56
CA THR A 207 14.06 9.83 3.63
C THR A 207 14.51 8.48 4.19
N SER A 208 13.85 7.96 5.22
CA SER A 208 14.16 6.64 5.79
C SER A 208 13.96 5.53 4.76
N VAL A 209 12.84 5.55 4.05
CA VAL A 209 12.53 4.57 3.00
C VAL A 209 13.50 4.69 1.82
N PHE A 210 13.84 5.90 1.40
CA PHE A 210 14.83 6.12 0.34
C PHE A 210 16.22 5.62 0.73
N LEU A 211 16.65 5.84 1.97
CA LEU A 211 17.92 5.34 2.48
C LEU A 211 17.91 3.81 2.65
N LEU A 212 16.77 3.20 2.99
CA LEU A 212 16.61 1.74 2.99
C LEU A 212 16.96 1.14 1.63
N HIS A 213 16.57 1.80 0.54
CA HIS A 213 16.90 1.37 -0.82
C HIS A 213 18.41 1.40 -1.10
N LYS A 214 19.12 2.40 -0.58
CA LYS A 214 20.58 2.56 -0.79
C LYS A 214 21.44 1.67 0.11
N THR A 215 20.87 1.17 1.21
CA THR A 215 21.63 0.34 2.17
C THR A 215 21.65 -1.11 1.67
N ARG A 216 22.82 -1.53 1.17
CA ARG A 216 23.09 -2.92 0.78
C ARG A 216 23.27 -3.82 1.98
#